data_ca033093afead48c967e3f6c48e57781
#
_entry.id   ca033093afead48c967e3f6c48e57781
#
_cell.length_a   1.000
_cell.length_b   1.000
_cell.length_c   1.000
_cell.angle_alpha   90.00
_cell.angle_beta   90.00
_cell.angle_gamma   90.00
#
_symmetry.space_group_name_H-M   'P 1'
#
loop_
_entity.id
_entity.type
_entity.pdbx_description
1 polymer ?
#
loop_
_entity_poly.entity_id
_entity_poly.type
_entity_poly.pdbx_seq_one_letter_code
_entity_poly.pdbx_strand_id
1 'polypeptide(L)' 'MDKVLLVIPAYNEGKNIERVVDHIKNDFPELDYVVVNDGSKDDTADICRRRGYNFIDLPVNLGL' A
#
# COMPACT_ATOMS: atom_id res chain seq x y z
N MET A 1 -17.00 10.21 15.57
CA MET A 1 -15.56 10.39 15.40
C MET A 1 -15.16 10.14 13.97
N ASP A 2 -14.34 11.00 13.43
CA ASP A 2 -13.92 10.90 12.06
C ASP A 2 -12.90 9.77 11.87
N LYS A 3 -13.05 9.05 10.80
CA LYS A 3 -12.06 8.04 10.43
C LYS A 3 -10.96 8.67 9.62
N VAL A 4 -9.74 8.20 9.85
CA VAL A 4 -8.57 8.65 9.09
C VAL A 4 -8.15 7.52 8.18
N LEU A 5 -8.05 7.82 6.89
CA LEU A 5 -7.56 6.86 5.91
C LEU A 5 -6.17 7.30 5.46
N LEU A 6 -5.20 6.45 5.71
CA LEU A 6 -3.83 6.71 5.28
C LEU A 6 -3.64 6.15 3.88
N VAL A 7 -3.31 7.02 2.94
CA VAL A 7 -3.04 6.61 1.56
C VAL A 7 -1.54 6.46 1.39
N ILE A 8 -1.10 5.29 0.99
CA ILE A 8 0.32 4.96 0.84
C ILE A 8 0.62 4.79 -0.64
N PRO A 9 1.17 5.81 -1.29
CA PRO A 9 1.54 5.66 -2.70
C PRO A 9 2.73 4.71 -2.82
N ALA A 10 2.64 3.79 -3.76
CA ALA A 10 3.70 2.82 -3.99
C ALA A 10 3.96 2.71 -5.49
N TYR A 11 5.21 2.95 -5.87
CA TYR A 11 5.65 2.75 -7.24
C TYR A 11 7.01 2.09 -7.18
N ASN A 12 7.08 0.82 -7.58
CA ASN A 12 8.30 0.02 -7.52
C ASN A 12 8.88 -0.01 -6.09
N GLU A 13 7.98 -0.18 -5.11
CA GLU A 13 8.36 -0.17 -3.69
C GLU A 13 8.32 -1.57 -3.08
N GLY A 14 8.45 -2.61 -3.90
CA GLY A 14 8.31 -3.99 -3.42
C GLY A 14 9.20 -4.33 -2.25
N LYS A 15 10.43 -3.79 -2.22
CA LYS A 15 11.36 -4.08 -1.12
C LYS A 15 10.98 -3.40 0.18
N ASN A 16 10.25 -2.30 0.12
CA ASN A 16 9.94 -1.49 1.30
C ASN A 16 8.50 -1.60 1.76
N ILE A 17 7.61 -2.05 0.88
CA ILE A 17 6.17 -1.98 1.16
C ILE A 17 5.80 -2.83 2.38
N GLU A 18 6.41 -4.00 2.54
CA GLU A 18 6.12 -4.86 3.67
C GLU A 18 6.49 -4.16 4.98
N ARG A 19 7.67 -3.55 5.03
CA ARG A 19 8.13 -2.85 6.22
C ARG A 19 7.21 -1.68 6.56
N VAL A 20 6.82 -0.91 5.56
CA VAL A 20 5.96 0.25 5.77
C VAL A 20 4.59 -0.16 6.28
N VAL A 21 3.95 -1.13 5.62
CA VAL A 21 2.62 -1.56 6.02
C VAL A 21 2.64 -2.25 7.37
N ASP A 22 3.63 -3.11 7.61
CA ASP A 22 3.72 -3.81 8.88
C ASP A 22 3.95 -2.82 10.04
N HIS A 23 4.75 -1.78 9.81
CA HIS A 23 4.96 -0.75 10.82
C HIS A 23 3.65 -0.05 11.16
N ILE A 24 2.87 0.30 10.16
CA ILE A 24 1.58 0.96 10.38
C ILE A 24 0.63 0.05 11.13
N LYS A 25 0.56 -1.21 10.75
CA LYS A 25 -0.35 -2.16 11.40
C LYS A 25 0.03 -2.41 12.86
N ASN A 26 1.32 -2.40 13.15
CA ASN A 26 1.80 -2.64 14.51
C ASN A 26 1.65 -1.41 15.41
N ASP A 27 2.01 -0.24 14.90
CA ASP A 27 2.05 0.97 15.71
C ASP A 27 0.72 1.71 15.71
N PHE A 28 -0.07 1.57 14.66
CA PHE A 28 -1.33 2.30 14.50
C PHE A 28 -2.43 1.36 14.04
N PRO A 29 -2.76 0.35 14.84
CA PRO A 29 -3.73 -0.67 14.42
C PRO A 29 -5.14 -0.13 14.20
N GLU A 30 -5.47 1.03 14.77
CA GLU A 30 -6.79 1.63 14.60
C GLU A 30 -6.90 2.48 13.33
N LEU A 31 -5.79 2.72 12.62
CA LEU A 31 -5.86 3.48 11.38
C LEU A 31 -6.27 2.59 10.22
N ASP A 32 -7.11 3.14 9.35
CA ASP A 32 -7.36 2.52 8.06
C ASP A 32 -6.28 2.96 7.09
N TYR A 33 -5.89 2.08 6.20
CA TYR A 33 -4.88 2.39 5.20
C TYR A 33 -5.24 1.76 3.87
N VAL A 34 -4.71 2.31 2.79
CA VAL A 34 -4.77 1.70 1.47
C VAL A 34 -3.47 1.99 0.74
N VAL A 35 -2.90 0.96 0.14
CA VAL A 35 -1.72 1.09 -0.72
C VAL A 35 -2.20 1.36 -2.13
N VAL A 36 -1.73 2.42 -2.75
CA VAL A 36 -2.06 2.72 -4.14
C VAL A 36 -0.86 2.36 -4.99
N ASN A 37 -0.99 1.27 -5.74
CA ASN A 37 0.06 0.80 -6.63
C ASN A 37 -0.15 1.42 -8.00
N ASP A 38 0.65 2.44 -8.32
CA ASP A 38 0.48 3.25 -9.51
C ASP A 38 1.39 2.74 -10.63
N GLY A 39 1.01 1.63 -11.21
CA GLY A 39 1.71 1.09 -12.37
C GLY A 39 3.09 0.53 -12.09
N SER A 40 3.32 -0.01 -10.89
CA SER A 40 4.61 -0.61 -10.56
C SER A 40 4.95 -1.76 -11.48
N LYS A 41 6.22 -1.86 -11.86
CA LYS A 41 6.70 -2.93 -12.72
C LYS A 41 7.39 -4.04 -11.95
N ASP A 42 7.61 -3.83 -10.66
CA ASP A 42 8.19 -4.86 -9.80
C ASP A 42 7.07 -5.71 -9.18
N ASP A 43 7.38 -6.43 -8.11
CA ASP A 43 6.45 -7.34 -7.47
C ASP A 43 5.61 -6.68 -6.38
N THR A 44 5.48 -5.35 -6.37
CA THR A 44 4.72 -4.64 -5.35
C THR A 44 3.29 -5.15 -5.24
N ALA A 45 2.59 -5.28 -6.38
CA ALA A 45 1.21 -5.75 -6.37
C ALA A 45 1.11 -7.18 -5.88
N ASP A 46 2.05 -8.03 -6.29
CA ASP A 46 2.05 -9.43 -5.87
C ASP A 46 2.26 -9.55 -4.35
N ILE A 47 3.14 -8.74 -3.80
CA ILE A 47 3.38 -8.71 -2.36
C ILE A 47 2.11 -8.30 -1.63
N CYS A 48 1.46 -7.22 -2.08
CA CYS A 48 0.24 -6.74 -1.45
C CYS A 48 -0.85 -7.82 -1.47
N ARG A 49 -0.99 -8.49 -2.61
CA ARG A 49 -2.00 -9.54 -2.76
C ARG A 49 -1.70 -10.74 -1.87
N ARG A 50 -0.44 -11.16 -1.83
CA ARG A 50 -0.01 -12.32 -1.07
C ARG A 50 -0.12 -12.10 0.43
N ARG A 51 0.19 -10.88 0.87
CA ARG A 51 0.13 -10.51 2.29
C ARG A 51 -1.25 -10.09 2.74
N GLY A 52 -2.21 -9.96 1.83
CA GLY A 52 -3.55 -9.54 2.19
C GLY A 52 -3.67 -8.07 2.57
N TYR A 53 -2.81 -7.23 2.03
CA TYR A 53 -2.86 -5.79 2.29
C TYR A 53 -4.05 -5.16 1.57
N ASN A 54 -4.56 -4.08 2.14
CA ASN A 54 -5.54 -3.26 1.44
C ASN A 54 -4.83 -2.46 0.37
N PHE A 55 -5.14 -2.69 -0.90
CA PHE A 55 -4.45 -1.98 -1.96
C PHE A 55 -5.35 -1.78 -3.17
N ILE A 56 -5.01 -0.76 -3.95
CA ILE A 56 -5.59 -0.48 -5.25
C ILE A 56 -4.49 -0.59 -6.28
N ASP A 57 -4.73 -1.38 -7.32
CA ASP A 57 -3.74 -1.62 -8.37
C ASP A 57 -4.18 -0.89 -9.62
N LEU A 58 -3.54 0.25 -9.91
CA LEU A 58 -3.83 1.03 -11.09
C LEU A 58 -3.07 0.45 -12.28
N PRO A 59 -3.74 0.23 -13.41
CA PRO A 59 -3.13 -0.47 -14.54
C PRO A 59 -2.02 0.31 -15.23
N VAL A 60 -2.04 1.64 -15.11
CA VAL A 60 -1.01 2.49 -15.72
C VAL A 60 -0.66 3.58 -14.73
N ASN A 61 0.49 4.23 -14.94
CA ASN A 61 0.90 5.34 -14.10
C ASN A 61 0.04 6.56 -14.45
N LEU A 62 -0.82 6.96 -13.55
CA LEU A 62 -1.75 8.07 -13.75
C LEU A 62 -1.25 9.37 -13.14
N GLY A 63 -0.06 9.37 -12.58
CA GLY A 63 0.51 10.57 -12.03
C GLY A 63 -0.16 11.04 -10.75
N LEU A 64 -0.52 10.11 -9.90
CA LEU A 64 -1.08 10.47 -8.61
C LEU A 64 -0.09 11.26 -7.79
#